data_7bafd0b09bc92e55229d95db161fd818
#
_entry.id   7bafd0b09bc92e55229d95db161fd818
#
_cell.length_a   1.000
_cell.length_b   1.000
_cell.length_c   1.000
_cell.angle_alpha   90.00
_cell.angle_beta   90.00
_cell.angle_gamma   90.00
#
_symmetry.space_group_name_H-M   'P 1'
#
loop_
_entity.id
_entity.type
_entity.pdbx_description
1 polymer ?
#
loop_
_entity_poly.entity_id
_entity_poly.type
_entity_poly.pdbx_seq_one_letter_code
_entity_poly.pdbx_strand_id
1 'polypeptide(L)'
;LMLREPLTPAQELEILEELKQFDTPTITNVVATYPGAPTCLNLYHPWDTNWYTDQRLKLMFPELGRTCGFAVTCTYGLPDPSVPAGPGMAELLRALSQSPKPAILLIKQDFPERIKGKVGLCGGNMATAFRSVGCVGVISDGPSRDLGEVREIGLQYMLTGASAGHGPMALKSVNTPVEICGM
;
A
#
# COMPACT_ATOMS: atom_id res chain seq x y z
N LEU A 1 15.96 -26.03 -7.68
CA LEU A 1 15.37 -25.12 -6.68
C LEU A 1 14.75 -26.00 -5.60
N MET A 2 15.37 -26.10 -4.45
CA MET A 2 14.69 -26.68 -3.28
C MET A 2 13.54 -25.71 -2.92
N LEU A 3 12.31 -26.18 -3.02
CA LEU A 3 11.16 -25.48 -2.46
C LEU A 3 11.37 -25.42 -0.94
N ARG A 4 11.62 -24.24 -0.41
CA ARG A 4 11.62 -24.05 1.05
C ARG A 4 10.23 -24.36 1.57
N GLU A 5 10.12 -25.01 2.71
CA GLU A 5 8.84 -25.18 3.37
C GLU A 5 8.21 -23.80 3.62
N PRO A 6 6.87 -23.69 3.53
CA PRO A 6 6.17 -22.45 3.84
C PRO A 6 6.52 -22.01 5.27
N LEU A 7 6.72 -20.71 5.46
CA LEU A 7 6.95 -20.15 6.78
C LEU A 7 5.71 -20.32 7.66
N THR A 8 5.92 -20.54 8.93
CA THR A 8 4.83 -20.45 9.91
C THR A 8 4.46 -18.98 10.16
N PRO A 9 3.24 -18.67 10.60
CA PRO A 9 2.85 -17.29 10.93
C PRO A 9 3.78 -16.63 11.95
N ALA A 10 4.35 -17.36 12.88
CA ALA A 10 5.31 -16.85 13.85
C ALA A 10 6.64 -16.42 13.18
N GLN A 11 7.14 -17.24 12.27
CA GLN A 11 8.34 -16.92 11.49
C GLN A 11 8.12 -15.72 10.56
N GLU A 12 6.95 -15.60 9.95
CA GLU A 12 6.59 -14.45 9.13
C GLU A 12 6.61 -13.14 9.95
N LEU A 13 6.06 -13.16 11.17
CA LEU A 13 6.09 -12.00 12.07
C LEU A 13 7.51 -11.64 12.49
N GLU A 14 8.35 -12.61 12.82
CA GLU A 14 9.75 -12.40 13.17
C GLU A 14 10.51 -11.72 12.02
N ILE A 15 10.34 -12.20 10.79
CA ILE A 15 10.93 -11.60 9.59
C ILE A 15 10.44 -10.16 9.39
N LEU A 16 9.15 -9.87 9.59
CA LEU A 16 8.61 -8.51 9.46
C LEU A 16 9.22 -7.56 10.50
N GLU A 17 9.43 -8.01 11.73
CA GLU A 17 10.10 -7.19 12.76
C GLU A 17 11.59 -6.96 12.44
N GLU A 18 12.29 -7.94 11.88
CA GLU A 18 13.64 -7.76 11.38
C GLU A 18 13.70 -6.76 10.21
N LEU A 19 12.79 -6.88 9.23
CA LEU A 19 12.74 -5.99 8.07
C LEU A 19 12.51 -4.53 8.45
N LYS A 20 11.77 -4.25 9.51
CA LYS A 20 11.57 -2.87 10.02
C LYS A 20 12.87 -2.18 10.46
N GLN A 21 13.93 -2.91 10.73
CA GLN A 21 15.22 -2.35 11.12
C GLN A 21 15.97 -1.72 9.94
N PHE A 22 15.60 -2.08 8.71
CA PHE A 22 16.23 -1.60 7.48
C PHE A 22 15.32 -0.64 6.74
N ASP A 23 15.90 0.34 6.08
CA ASP A 23 15.17 1.18 5.13
C ASP A 23 15.01 0.47 3.77
N THR A 24 14.05 0.93 2.98
CA THR A 24 13.76 0.35 1.67
C THR A 24 14.98 0.38 0.72
N PRO A 25 15.79 1.48 0.63
CA PRO A 25 17.01 1.46 -0.17
C PRO A 25 18.01 0.38 0.21
N THR A 26 18.19 0.09 1.50
CA THR A 26 19.07 -0.99 1.97
C THR A 26 18.57 -2.35 1.48
N ILE A 27 17.27 -2.63 1.58
CA ILE A 27 16.66 -3.87 1.07
C ILE A 27 16.83 -3.95 -0.45
N THR A 28 16.57 -2.86 -1.17
CA THR A 28 16.74 -2.77 -2.62
C THR A 28 18.17 -3.11 -3.04
N ASN A 29 19.19 -2.61 -2.34
CA ASN A 29 20.57 -2.91 -2.62
C ASN A 29 20.86 -4.41 -2.53
N VAL A 30 20.40 -5.08 -1.47
CA VAL A 30 20.64 -6.52 -1.26
C VAL A 30 19.95 -7.35 -2.33
N VAL A 31 18.69 -7.04 -2.65
CA VAL A 31 17.89 -7.81 -3.61
C VAL A 31 18.36 -7.62 -5.05
N ALA A 32 18.82 -6.40 -5.42
CA ALA A 32 19.10 -6.06 -6.80
C ALA A 32 20.60 -6.09 -7.16
N THR A 33 21.49 -5.68 -6.27
CA THR A 33 22.82 -5.22 -6.65
C THR A 33 23.98 -5.96 -5.99
N TYR A 34 23.72 -6.78 -4.97
CA TYR A 34 24.79 -7.57 -4.32
C TYR A 34 24.73 -9.04 -4.73
N PRO A 35 25.43 -9.43 -5.82
CA PRO A 35 25.32 -10.77 -6.42
C PRO A 35 25.75 -11.91 -5.50
N GLY A 36 26.55 -11.63 -4.47
CA GLY A 36 26.92 -12.61 -3.45
C GLY A 36 25.86 -12.87 -2.38
N ALA A 37 24.80 -12.06 -2.31
CA ALA A 37 23.73 -12.26 -1.35
C ALA A 37 22.74 -13.35 -1.83
N PRO A 38 22.30 -14.27 -0.94
CA PRO A 38 21.37 -15.35 -1.32
C PRO A 38 20.04 -14.87 -1.87
N THR A 39 19.65 -13.63 -1.55
CA THR A 39 18.39 -12.99 -1.98
C THR A 39 18.57 -12.11 -3.21
N CYS A 40 19.78 -11.93 -3.72
CA CYS A 40 20.04 -11.07 -4.86
C CYS A 40 19.39 -11.63 -6.13
N LEU A 41 18.58 -10.82 -6.79
CA LEU A 41 17.99 -11.15 -8.10
C LEU A 41 18.93 -10.85 -9.27
N ASN A 42 20.10 -10.26 -8.99
CA ASN A 42 21.12 -9.91 -9.99
C ASN A 42 20.56 -9.09 -11.15
N LEU A 43 19.80 -8.06 -10.84
CA LEU A 43 19.14 -7.20 -11.83
C LEU A 43 20.13 -6.17 -12.39
N TYR A 44 20.55 -6.35 -13.63
CA TYR A 44 21.48 -5.45 -14.31
C TYR A 44 20.82 -4.16 -14.83
N HIS A 45 19.50 -4.18 -15.03
CA HIS A 45 18.69 -3.05 -15.48
C HIS A 45 17.50 -2.82 -14.54
N PRO A 46 17.74 -2.49 -13.26
CA PRO A 46 16.67 -2.36 -12.26
C PRO A 46 15.69 -1.23 -12.58
N TRP A 47 16.07 -0.25 -13.40
CA TRP A 47 15.22 0.88 -13.83
C TRP A 47 14.11 0.46 -14.77
N ASP A 48 14.24 -0.70 -15.43
CA ASP A 48 13.26 -1.25 -16.37
C ASP A 48 12.30 -2.25 -15.70
N THR A 49 12.35 -2.36 -14.38
CA THR A 49 11.56 -3.33 -13.61
C THR A 49 10.55 -2.63 -12.69
N ASN A 50 9.46 -3.32 -12.37
CA ASN A 50 8.34 -2.79 -11.57
C ASN A 50 8.40 -3.30 -10.12
N TRP A 51 9.56 -3.38 -9.50
CA TRP A 51 9.70 -3.96 -8.16
C TRP A 51 9.98 -2.93 -7.04
N TYR A 52 10.00 -1.65 -7.37
CA TYR A 52 9.98 -0.52 -6.43
C TYR A 52 9.26 0.68 -7.04
N THR A 53 8.75 1.56 -6.17
CA THR A 53 8.00 2.75 -6.57
C THR A 53 8.92 3.90 -6.94
N ASP A 54 8.43 4.81 -7.79
CA ASP A 54 9.14 6.03 -8.16
C ASP A 54 8.96 7.19 -7.14
N GLN A 55 9.59 8.32 -7.42
CA GLN A 55 9.62 9.51 -6.56
C GLN A 55 8.26 10.19 -6.31
N ARG A 56 7.20 9.79 -7.02
CA ARG A 56 5.85 10.34 -6.79
C ARG A 56 5.33 9.92 -5.42
N LEU A 57 5.70 8.73 -4.97
CA LEU A 57 5.30 8.21 -3.67
C LEU A 57 6.11 8.88 -2.55
N LYS A 58 5.43 9.48 -1.59
CA LYS A 58 6.03 10.22 -0.47
C LYS A 58 5.54 9.70 0.86
N LEU A 59 6.45 9.54 1.81
CA LEU A 59 6.12 9.23 3.20
C LEU A 59 5.52 10.47 3.87
N MET A 60 4.28 10.36 4.36
CA MET A 60 3.56 11.50 4.93
C MET A 60 3.91 11.74 6.41
N PHE A 61 4.21 10.69 7.17
CA PHE A 61 4.43 10.75 8.62
C PHE A 61 5.75 10.06 9.01
N PRO A 62 6.92 10.68 8.72
CA PRO A 62 8.21 10.09 9.05
C PRO A 62 8.38 9.76 10.53
N GLU A 63 7.72 10.51 11.39
CA GLU A 63 7.74 10.35 12.85
C GLU A 63 7.07 9.05 13.35
N LEU A 64 6.17 8.44 12.55
CA LEU A 64 5.58 7.14 12.85
C LEU A 64 6.54 5.97 12.58
N GLY A 65 7.70 6.26 12.01
CA GLY A 65 8.72 5.27 11.73
C GLY A 65 8.41 4.37 10.53
N ARG A 66 9.19 3.30 10.41
CA ARG A 66 9.09 2.32 9.33
C ARG A 66 7.91 1.39 9.56
N THR A 67 7.22 1.06 8.48
CA THR A 67 6.06 0.16 8.50
C THR A 67 6.31 -0.99 7.54
N CYS A 68 6.08 -2.21 8.01
CA CYS A 68 6.16 -3.43 7.23
C CYS A 68 4.90 -4.26 7.46
N GLY A 69 4.40 -4.97 6.46
CA GLY A 69 3.17 -5.76 6.61
C GLY A 69 2.74 -6.48 5.34
N PHE A 70 1.70 -7.28 5.46
CA PHE A 70 1.11 -8.03 4.36
C PHE A 70 0.24 -7.11 3.49
N ALA A 71 0.38 -7.22 2.18
CA ALA A 71 -0.34 -6.40 1.23
C ALA A 71 -1.79 -6.86 1.06
N VAL A 72 -2.72 -5.91 1.20
CA VAL A 72 -4.10 -6.03 0.73
C VAL A 72 -4.31 -4.96 -0.33
N THR A 73 -4.85 -5.30 -1.47
CA THR A 73 -4.97 -4.37 -2.60
C THR A 73 -6.42 -4.00 -2.89
N CYS A 74 -6.63 -2.79 -3.38
CA CYS A 74 -7.93 -2.39 -3.92
C CYS A 74 -7.79 -1.31 -4.99
N THR A 75 -8.83 -1.17 -5.81
CA THR A 75 -8.93 -0.11 -6.81
C THR A 75 -10.15 0.74 -6.54
N TYR A 76 -9.96 2.07 -6.47
CA TYR A 76 -11.02 3.06 -6.44
C TYR A 76 -11.06 3.86 -7.74
N GLY A 77 -12.26 4.22 -8.18
CA GLY A 77 -12.46 5.05 -9.37
C GLY A 77 -13.81 5.77 -9.32
N LEU A 78 -14.21 6.40 -10.43
CA LEU A 78 -15.55 6.99 -10.54
C LEU A 78 -16.60 5.89 -10.57
N PRO A 79 -17.79 6.12 -9.96
CA PRO A 79 -18.95 5.28 -10.18
C PRO A 79 -19.28 5.18 -11.68
N ASP A 80 -19.65 4.02 -12.15
CA ASP A 80 -20.10 3.77 -13.52
C ASP A 80 -21.47 3.07 -13.45
N PRO A 81 -22.56 3.77 -13.81
CA PRO A 81 -23.91 3.20 -13.75
C PRO A 81 -24.18 2.14 -14.84
N SER A 82 -23.29 2.00 -15.82
CA SER A 82 -23.41 1.00 -16.90
C SER A 82 -22.93 -0.39 -16.51
N VAL A 83 -22.23 -0.52 -15.36
CA VAL A 83 -21.73 -1.79 -14.85
C VAL A 83 -22.35 -2.12 -13.50
N PRO A 84 -22.44 -3.40 -13.10
CA PRO A 84 -22.87 -3.77 -11.75
C PRO A 84 -22.05 -3.07 -10.69
N ALA A 85 -22.66 -2.75 -9.56
CA ALA A 85 -21.96 -2.17 -8.42
C ALA A 85 -20.78 -3.10 -8.01
N GLY A 86 -19.61 -2.48 -7.83
CA GLY A 86 -18.44 -3.18 -7.34
C GLY A 86 -18.58 -3.57 -5.86
N PRO A 87 -17.50 -4.12 -5.27
CA PRO A 87 -17.48 -4.46 -3.84
C PRO A 87 -17.75 -3.21 -2.98
N GLY A 88 -18.34 -3.42 -1.82
CA GLY A 88 -18.57 -2.35 -0.85
C GLY A 88 -17.40 -2.23 0.16
N MET A 89 -17.41 -1.15 0.94
CA MET A 89 -16.45 -0.95 2.04
C MET A 89 -16.39 -2.16 3.00
N ALA A 90 -17.53 -2.81 3.26
CA ALA A 90 -17.58 -3.99 4.12
C ALA A 90 -16.74 -5.15 3.57
N GLU A 91 -16.64 -5.31 2.26
CA GLU A 91 -15.80 -6.34 1.65
C GLU A 91 -14.32 -6.01 1.79
N LEU A 92 -13.93 -4.74 1.60
CA LEU A 92 -12.55 -4.29 1.83
C LEU A 92 -12.13 -4.48 3.30
N LEU A 93 -12.99 -4.11 4.24
CA LEU A 93 -12.74 -4.31 5.67
C LEU A 93 -12.64 -5.80 6.04
N ARG A 94 -13.45 -6.64 5.40
CA ARG A 94 -13.36 -8.10 5.57
C ARG A 94 -12.02 -8.63 5.03
N ALA A 95 -11.59 -8.21 3.85
CA ALA A 95 -10.31 -8.59 3.28
C ALA A 95 -9.14 -8.17 4.19
N LEU A 96 -9.15 -6.94 4.68
CA LEU A 96 -8.17 -6.46 5.66
C LEU A 96 -8.22 -7.27 6.95
N SER A 97 -9.41 -7.56 7.48
CA SER A 97 -9.56 -8.33 8.73
C SER A 97 -9.04 -9.75 8.61
N GLN A 98 -9.24 -10.40 7.47
CA GLN A 98 -8.82 -11.77 7.19
C GLN A 98 -7.36 -11.91 6.76
N SER A 99 -6.72 -10.82 6.31
CA SER A 99 -5.30 -10.82 5.99
C SER A 99 -4.45 -11.13 7.23
N PRO A 100 -3.28 -11.78 7.08
CA PRO A 100 -2.28 -11.83 8.13
C PRO A 100 -1.94 -10.41 8.64
N LYS A 101 -1.46 -10.32 9.88
CA LYS A 101 -1.15 -9.03 10.53
C LYS A 101 0.35 -8.89 10.78
N PRO A 102 0.84 -7.64 10.75
CA PRO A 102 0.16 -6.39 10.37
C PRO A 102 -0.15 -6.31 8.87
N ALA A 103 -1.25 -5.64 8.49
CA ALA A 103 -1.65 -5.46 7.09
C ALA A 103 -1.32 -4.04 6.60
N ILE A 104 -0.97 -3.91 5.31
CA ILE A 104 -0.82 -2.64 4.60
C ILE A 104 -1.81 -2.64 3.42
N LEU A 105 -2.60 -1.58 3.30
CA LEU A 105 -3.55 -1.41 2.22
C LEU A 105 -2.91 -0.66 1.05
N LEU A 106 -2.92 -1.26 -0.13
CA LEU A 106 -2.49 -0.63 -1.37
C LEU A 106 -3.72 -0.19 -2.18
N ILE A 107 -3.83 1.10 -2.44
CA ILE A 107 -4.98 1.68 -3.13
C ILE A 107 -4.54 2.22 -4.50
N LYS A 108 -4.97 1.57 -5.55
CA LYS A 108 -4.94 2.13 -6.90
C LYS A 108 -6.05 3.16 -7.05
N GLN A 109 -5.71 4.40 -7.39
CA GLN A 109 -6.66 5.45 -7.71
C GLN A 109 -6.85 5.54 -9.23
N ASP A 110 -7.83 4.80 -9.75
CA ASP A 110 -8.20 4.75 -11.16
C ASP A 110 -9.21 5.86 -11.50
N PHE A 111 -8.76 7.09 -11.34
CA PHE A 111 -9.50 8.29 -11.74
C PHE A 111 -8.92 8.90 -13.02
N PRO A 112 -9.73 9.56 -13.86
CA PRO A 112 -9.21 10.32 -14.99
C PRO A 112 -8.12 11.31 -14.56
N GLU A 113 -7.05 11.43 -15.34
CA GLU A 113 -5.86 12.24 -14.99
C GLU A 113 -6.22 13.70 -14.64
N ARG A 114 -7.21 14.29 -15.33
CA ARG A 114 -7.67 15.66 -15.05
C ARG A 114 -8.21 15.90 -13.64
N ILE A 115 -8.60 14.84 -12.92
CA ILE A 115 -9.15 14.93 -11.55
C ILE A 115 -8.36 14.13 -10.52
N LYS A 116 -7.52 13.18 -10.94
CA LYS A 116 -6.79 12.27 -10.05
C LYS A 116 -6.05 13.02 -8.93
N GLY A 117 -5.32 14.08 -9.29
CA GLY A 117 -4.61 14.92 -8.32
C GLY A 117 -5.51 15.76 -7.39
N LYS A 118 -6.83 15.75 -7.61
CA LYS A 118 -7.80 16.48 -6.78
C LYS A 118 -8.62 15.57 -5.87
N VAL A 119 -8.52 14.26 -6.03
CA VAL A 119 -9.30 13.27 -5.26
C VAL A 119 -8.60 12.97 -3.94
N GLY A 120 -9.04 13.58 -2.87
CA GLY A 120 -8.56 13.28 -1.51
C GLY A 120 -9.23 11.99 -0.98
N LEU A 121 -8.77 10.83 -1.45
CA LEU A 121 -9.26 9.53 -1.00
C LEU A 121 -8.67 9.15 0.36
N CYS A 122 -9.40 8.35 1.14
CA CYS A 122 -8.92 7.79 2.40
C CYS A 122 -8.59 8.84 3.49
N GLY A 123 -9.59 9.68 3.83
CA GLY A 123 -9.51 10.59 4.97
C GLY A 123 -9.73 9.88 6.31
N GLY A 124 -9.92 10.65 7.39
CA GLY A 124 -9.98 10.19 8.77
C GLY A 124 -10.95 9.03 9.03
N ASN A 125 -12.17 9.09 8.51
CA ASN A 125 -13.16 8.02 8.70
C ASN A 125 -12.70 6.68 8.12
N MET A 126 -12.14 6.68 6.89
CA MET A 126 -11.61 5.45 6.28
C MET A 126 -10.38 4.96 7.04
N ALA A 127 -9.49 5.87 7.42
CA ALA A 127 -8.30 5.54 8.19
C ALA A 127 -8.65 4.87 9.53
N THR A 128 -9.63 5.40 10.25
CA THR A 128 -10.14 4.82 11.50
C THR A 128 -10.66 3.40 11.27
N ALA A 129 -11.48 3.20 10.23
CA ALA A 129 -12.01 1.89 9.90
C ALA A 129 -10.89 0.88 9.54
N PHE A 130 -9.90 1.28 8.75
CA PHE A 130 -8.78 0.41 8.39
C PHE A 130 -7.90 0.07 9.61
N ARG A 131 -7.63 1.07 10.44
CA ARG A 131 -6.85 0.86 11.68
C ARG A 131 -7.54 -0.13 12.63
N SER A 132 -8.86 -0.07 12.74
CA SER A 132 -9.64 -0.95 13.62
C SER A 132 -9.57 -2.44 13.25
N VAL A 133 -9.24 -2.76 12.00
CA VAL A 133 -9.08 -4.15 11.51
C VAL A 133 -7.61 -4.56 11.32
N GLY A 134 -6.67 -3.83 11.94
CA GLY A 134 -5.25 -4.19 11.98
C GLY A 134 -4.43 -3.73 10.78
N CYS A 135 -4.92 -2.76 10.02
CA CYS A 135 -4.13 -2.04 9.01
C CYS A 135 -3.15 -1.08 9.72
N VAL A 136 -1.88 -1.10 9.32
CA VAL A 136 -0.82 -0.25 9.89
C VAL A 136 -0.31 0.81 8.93
N GLY A 137 -0.67 0.71 7.65
CA GLY A 137 -0.27 1.69 6.65
C GLY A 137 -1.13 1.63 5.40
N VAL A 138 -1.15 2.75 4.66
CA VAL A 138 -1.80 2.87 3.35
C VAL A 138 -0.79 3.38 2.34
N ILE A 139 -0.73 2.75 1.19
CA ILE A 139 0.07 3.16 0.03
C ILE A 139 -0.89 3.47 -1.11
N SER A 140 -0.78 4.66 -1.74
CA SER A 140 -1.67 5.02 -2.84
C SER A 140 -0.99 5.86 -3.91
N ASP A 141 -1.32 5.64 -5.17
CA ASP A 141 -0.86 6.42 -6.32
C ASP A 141 -1.67 7.72 -6.56
N GLY A 142 -2.39 8.15 -5.57
CA GLY A 142 -3.12 9.42 -5.55
C GLY A 142 -3.00 10.11 -4.20
N PRO A 143 -3.54 11.34 -4.07
CA PRO A 143 -3.53 12.08 -2.83
C PRO A 143 -4.57 11.57 -1.83
N SER A 144 -4.39 11.95 -0.56
CA SER A 144 -5.35 11.76 0.51
C SER A 144 -5.72 13.11 1.14
N ARG A 145 -6.55 13.10 2.18
CA ARG A 145 -6.98 14.26 2.97
C ARG A 145 -6.92 13.96 4.45
N ASP A 146 -7.25 14.95 5.29
CA ASP A 146 -7.35 14.84 6.76
C ASP A 146 -6.05 14.32 7.39
N LEU A 147 -4.88 14.70 6.82
CA LEU A 147 -3.57 14.15 7.21
C LEU A 147 -3.26 14.35 8.70
N GLY A 148 -3.73 15.46 9.32
CA GLY A 148 -3.56 15.68 10.75
C GLY A 148 -4.26 14.61 11.59
N GLU A 149 -5.52 14.33 11.29
CA GLU A 149 -6.33 13.30 11.96
C GLU A 149 -5.74 11.90 11.73
N VAL A 150 -5.35 11.58 10.50
CA VAL A 150 -4.74 10.29 10.18
C VAL A 150 -3.43 10.06 10.94
N ARG A 151 -2.63 11.12 11.13
CA ARG A 151 -1.43 11.08 11.96
C ARG A 151 -1.75 10.70 13.41
N GLU A 152 -2.77 11.30 13.99
CA GLU A 152 -3.22 11.02 15.37
C GLU A 152 -3.74 9.58 15.53
N ILE A 153 -4.39 9.03 14.48
CA ILE A 153 -4.80 7.63 14.42
C ILE A 153 -3.60 6.66 14.40
N GLY A 154 -2.41 7.16 14.02
CA GLY A 154 -1.19 6.35 13.93
C GLY A 154 -1.18 5.39 12.75
N LEU A 155 -1.80 5.77 11.63
CA LEU A 155 -1.80 5.01 10.39
C LEU A 155 -0.80 5.63 9.41
N GLN A 156 0.27 4.91 9.08
CA GLN A 156 1.30 5.41 8.18
C GLN A 156 0.77 5.58 6.76
N TYR A 157 1.04 6.73 6.13
CA TYR A 157 0.66 6.99 4.76
C TYR A 157 1.86 7.18 3.84
N MET A 158 1.83 6.52 2.69
CA MET A 158 2.72 6.74 1.55
C MET A 158 1.86 7.11 0.33
N LEU A 159 1.90 8.36 -0.09
CA LEU A 159 0.96 8.95 -1.04
C LEU A 159 1.68 9.89 -2.01
N THR A 160 0.97 10.31 -3.05
CA THR A 160 1.47 11.37 -3.95
C THR A 160 1.31 12.78 -3.39
N GLY A 161 0.58 12.94 -2.27
CA GLY A 161 0.39 14.23 -1.59
C GLY A 161 -0.96 14.35 -0.90
N ALA A 162 -1.38 15.60 -0.65
CA ALA A 162 -2.65 15.94 -0.02
C ALA A 162 -3.57 16.70 -0.98
N SER A 163 -4.87 16.46 -0.89
CA SER A 163 -5.91 17.20 -1.61
C SER A 163 -7.18 17.27 -0.76
N ALA A 164 -7.83 18.42 -0.75
CA ALA A 164 -9.11 18.60 -0.03
C ALA A 164 -10.32 18.03 -0.78
N GLY A 165 -10.14 17.55 -2.01
CA GLY A 165 -11.23 17.12 -2.87
C GLY A 165 -12.00 15.93 -2.30
N HIS A 166 -13.32 16.01 -2.33
CA HIS A 166 -14.26 14.93 -2.00
C HIS A 166 -15.33 14.86 -3.06
N GLY A 167 -15.67 13.65 -3.47
CA GLY A 167 -16.70 13.46 -4.49
C GLY A 167 -17.11 11.99 -4.63
N PRO A 168 -17.96 11.68 -5.61
CA PRO A 168 -18.38 10.32 -5.86
C PRO A 168 -17.17 9.41 -6.14
N MET A 169 -17.11 8.28 -5.45
CA MET A 169 -16.10 7.25 -5.64
C MET A 169 -16.73 5.87 -5.47
N ALA A 170 -16.20 4.90 -6.20
CA ALA A 170 -16.62 3.52 -6.12
C ALA A 170 -15.39 2.62 -5.91
N LEU A 171 -15.51 1.67 -5.02
CA LEU A 171 -14.57 0.56 -4.91
C LEU A 171 -14.81 -0.38 -6.09
N LYS A 172 -13.81 -0.56 -6.94
CA LYS A 172 -13.90 -1.35 -8.17
C LYS A 172 -13.52 -2.80 -7.95
N SER A 173 -12.49 -3.04 -7.15
CA SER A 173 -11.98 -4.39 -6.87
C SER A 173 -11.26 -4.44 -5.52
N VAL A 174 -11.15 -5.65 -4.98
CA VAL A 174 -10.39 -5.98 -3.76
C VAL A 174 -9.56 -7.23 -4.04
N ASN A 175 -8.34 -7.27 -3.51
CA ASN A 175 -7.37 -8.37 -3.69
C ASN A 175 -7.10 -8.73 -5.17
N THR A 176 -7.07 -7.73 -6.03
CA THR A 176 -6.63 -7.86 -7.43
C THR A 176 -5.26 -7.20 -7.62
N PRO A 177 -4.46 -7.62 -8.61
CA PRO A 177 -3.20 -6.95 -8.91
C PRO A 177 -3.40 -5.46 -9.16
N VAL A 178 -2.52 -4.63 -8.62
CA VAL A 178 -2.49 -3.18 -8.80
C VAL A 178 -1.08 -2.71 -9.16
N GLU A 179 -1.00 -1.62 -9.87
CA GLU A 179 0.26 -0.91 -10.11
C GLU A 179 0.23 0.43 -9.37
N ILE A 180 1.22 0.68 -8.51
CA ILE A 180 1.34 1.89 -7.69
C ILE A 180 2.67 2.58 -8.00
N CYS A 181 2.62 3.76 -8.64
CA CYS A 181 3.78 4.59 -8.91
C CYS A 181 4.97 3.80 -9.53
N GLY A 182 4.68 2.96 -10.53
CA GLY A 182 5.69 2.20 -11.27
C GLY A 182 6.05 0.82 -10.71
N MET A 183 5.43 0.39 -9.62
CA MET A 183 5.57 -0.96 -9.04
C MET A 183 4.28 -1.76 -9.18
#